data_847df55e74aef224d2c267f67726d0bf
#
_entry.id   847df55e74aef224d2c267f67726d0bf
#
_cell.length_a   1.000
_cell.length_b   1.000
_cell.length_c   1.000
_cell.angle_alpha   90.00
_cell.angle_beta   90.00
_cell.angle_gamma   90.00
#
_symmetry.space_group_name_H-M   'P 1'
#
loop_
_entity.id
_entity.type
_entity.pdbx_description
1 polymer ?
#
loop_
_entity_poly.entity_id
_entity_poly.type
_entity_poly.pdbx_seq_one_letter_code
_entity_poly.pdbx_strand_id
1 'polypeptide(L)'
;MEIYDNRIEISNPGRLLPSKKIDRLIGTNPESRNDLLASAMRRYKICEERGSGLIKALDAIELFGLPPLHFEQGENYFKVTMFSPKTFAEMTPQERIEACYQHATLKYLSGSGMTNTTLRERLKVPEKSRSMISRVVKDATEAGKVKAKNPDNLSTKFTEYVPYWV
;
A
#
# COMPACT_ATOMS: atom_id res chain seq x y z
N MET A 1 -20.49 -3.72 -2.21
CA MET A 1 -19.44 -4.67 -1.80
C MET A 1 -19.84 -6.04 -2.33
N GLU A 2 -18.92 -6.71 -3.00
CA GLU A 2 -19.11 -8.02 -3.63
C GLU A 2 -18.06 -8.98 -3.08
N ILE A 3 -18.46 -10.20 -2.77
CA ILE A 3 -17.60 -11.22 -2.18
C ILE A 3 -17.54 -12.39 -3.16
N TYR A 4 -16.31 -12.74 -3.57
CA TYR A 4 -15.96 -13.85 -4.44
C TYR A 4 -15.13 -14.88 -3.67
N ASP A 5 -14.97 -16.06 -4.22
CA ASP A 5 -14.16 -17.12 -3.58
C ASP A 5 -12.71 -16.72 -3.34
N ASN A 6 -12.15 -15.82 -4.15
CA ASN A 6 -10.73 -15.43 -4.13
C ASN A 6 -10.48 -13.96 -3.85
N ARG A 7 -11.51 -13.15 -3.62
CA ARG A 7 -11.37 -11.70 -3.37
C ARG A 7 -12.64 -11.06 -2.84
N ILE A 8 -12.48 -9.88 -2.26
CA ILE A 8 -13.57 -8.96 -1.91
C ILE A 8 -13.36 -7.67 -2.71
N GLU A 9 -14.41 -7.18 -3.35
CA GLU A 9 -14.42 -5.92 -4.07
C GLU A 9 -15.34 -4.92 -3.37
N ILE A 10 -14.83 -3.72 -3.11
CA ILE A 10 -15.57 -2.61 -2.55
C ILE A 10 -15.55 -1.49 -3.58
N SER A 11 -16.69 -1.22 -4.19
CA SER A 11 -16.85 -0.20 -5.22
C SER A 11 -17.80 0.91 -4.74
N ASN A 12 -17.41 2.14 -5.01
CA ASN A 12 -18.21 3.33 -4.76
C ASN A 12 -18.43 4.09 -6.07
N PRO A 13 -19.61 4.67 -6.31
CA PRO A 13 -19.82 5.55 -7.43
C PRO A 13 -18.99 6.84 -7.29
N GLY A 14 -18.54 7.35 -8.43
CA GLY A 14 -17.72 8.55 -8.53
C GLY A 14 -16.22 8.29 -8.42
N ARG A 15 -15.45 9.20 -9.02
CA ARG A 15 -13.97 9.15 -9.04
C ARG A 15 -13.40 9.68 -7.73
N LEU A 16 -12.12 9.49 -7.50
CA LEU A 16 -11.37 10.20 -6.47
C LEU A 16 -11.52 11.71 -6.65
N LEU A 17 -11.35 12.47 -5.57
CA LEU A 17 -11.29 13.93 -5.65
C LEU A 17 -10.12 14.35 -6.56
N PRO A 18 -10.23 15.48 -7.30
CA PRO A 18 -9.20 15.93 -8.23
C PRO A 18 -7.81 16.12 -7.59
N SER A 19 -7.78 16.43 -6.31
CA SER A 19 -6.55 16.53 -5.48
C SER A 19 -5.89 15.19 -5.18
N LYS A 20 -6.60 14.06 -5.38
CA LYS A 20 -6.13 12.71 -5.05
C LYS A 20 -5.64 11.97 -6.29
N LYS A 21 -4.50 11.31 -6.15
CA LYS A 21 -3.97 10.41 -7.18
C LYS A 21 -4.00 8.98 -6.67
N ILE A 22 -4.37 8.04 -7.53
CA ILE A 22 -4.48 6.62 -7.19
C ILE A 22 -3.13 6.01 -6.76
N ASP A 23 -2.07 6.42 -7.41
CA ASP A 23 -0.70 5.98 -7.14
C ASP A 23 -0.11 6.57 -5.84
N ARG A 24 -0.77 7.59 -5.25
CA ARG A 24 -0.36 8.23 -4.01
C ARG A 24 -1.54 8.36 -3.02
N LEU A 25 -2.45 7.42 -3.01
CA LEU A 25 -3.64 7.49 -2.16
C LEU A 25 -3.33 7.26 -0.67
N ILE A 26 -2.35 6.41 -0.38
CA ILE A 26 -1.98 6.01 0.97
C ILE A 26 -1.23 7.16 1.66
N GLY A 27 -1.67 7.52 2.87
CA GLY A 27 -1.01 8.56 3.68
C GLY A 27 -1.26 9.99 3.21
N THR A 28 -2.22 10.21 2.29
CA THR A 28 -2.66 11.57 1.95
C THR A 28 -3.58 12.15 3.03
N ASN A 29 -3.57 13.47 3.16
CA ASN A 29 -4.48 14.14 4.08
C ASN A 29 -5.94 13.79 3.77
N PRO A 30 -6.79 13.59 4.79
CA PRO A 30 -8.20 13.36 4.58
C PRO A 30 -8.84 14.57 3.89
N GLU A 31 -9.82 14.32 3.04
CA GLU A 31 -10.57 15.33 2.34
C GLU A 31 -11.97 14.76 2.07
N SER A 32 -13.00 15.59 2.27
CA SER A 32 -14.39 15.20 2.04
C SER A 32 -14.98 15.92 0.82
N ARG A 33 -15.94 15.28 0.16
CA ARG A 33 -16.73 15.93 -0.91
C ARG A 33 -17.76 16.91 -0.37
N ASN A 34 -18.21 16.67 0.86
CA ASN A 34 -19.23 17.44 1.53
C ASN A 34 -18.85 17.58 3.00
N ASP A 35 -18.25 18.71 3.34
CA ASP A 35 -17.74 18.98 4.69
C ASP A 35 -18.85 19.09 5.73
N LEU A 36 -20.04 19.57 5.35
CA LEU A 36 -21.19 19.64 6.25
C LEU A 36 -21.65 18.23 6.63
N LEU A 37 -21.79 17.34 5.64
CA LEU A 37 -22.19 15.96 5.87
C LEU A 37 -21.13 15.22 6.68
N ALA A 38 -19.85 15.35 6.32
CA ALA A 38 -18.74 14.72 7.05
C ALA A 38 -18.69 15.17 8.51
N SER A 39 -18.86 16.48 8.73
CA SER A 39 -18.90 17.05 10.09
C SER A 39 -20.10 16.56 10.90
N ALA A 40 -21.27 16.44 10.27
CA ALA A 40 -22.45 15.87 10.93
C ALA A 40 -22.22 14.40 11.29
N MET A 41 -21.74 13.58 10.35
CA MET A 41 -21.43 12.16 10.60
C MET A 41 -20.39 11.98 11.72
N ARG A 42 -19.37 12.82 11.79
CA ARG A 42 -18.39 12.82 12.88
C ARG A 42 -19.05 13.15 14.22
N ARG A 43 -19.92 14.18 14.26
CA ARG A 43 -20.64 14.56 15.49
C ARG A 43 -21.47 13.41 16.03
N TYR A 44 -22.07 12.62 15.16
CA TYR A 44 -22.84 11.43 15.53
C TYR A 44 -22.00 10.17 15.69
N LYS A 45 -20.65 10.28 15.62
CA LYS A 45 -19.69 9.16 15.73
C LYS A 45 -19.88 8.04 14.70
N ILE A 46 -20.42 8.39 13.53
CA ILE A 46 -20.63 7.46 12.40
C ILE A 46 -19.31 7.28 11.61
N CYS A 47 -18.46 8.29 11.54
CA CYS A 47 -17.18 8.23 10.87
C CYS A 47 -16.08 8.99 11.62
N GLU A 48 -14.83 8.71 11.26
CA GLU A 48 -13.63 9.45 11.67
C GLU A 48 -13.08 10.24 10.47
N GLU A 49 -12.57 11.44 10.69
CA GLU A 49 -11.90 12.29 9.67
C GLU A 49 -10.36 12.25 9.79
N ARG A 50 -9.80 11.16 10.28
CA ARG A 50 -8.34 11.07 10.52
C ARG A 50 -7.54 10.58 9.32
N GLY A 51 -8.19 10.13 8.24
CA GLY A 51 -7.51 9.54 7.08
C GLY A 51 -6.81 8.20 7.40
N SER A 52 -7.06 7.61 8.57
CA SER A 52 -6.37 6.42 9.05
C SER A 52 -6.92 5.10 8.47
N GLY A 53 -8.05 5.12 7.77
CA GLY A 53 -8.73 3.91 7.30
C GLY A 53 -7.87 3.04 6.38
N LEU A 54 -7.23 3.64 5.37
CA LEU A 54 -6.33 2.91 4.47
C LEU A 54 -5.09 2.39 5.17
N ILE A 55 -4.51 3.15 6.10
CA ILE A 55 -3.34 2.72 6.87
C ILE A 55 -3.71 1.49 7.71
N LYS A 56 -4.82 1.54 8.45
CA LYS A 56 -5.33 0.38 9.23
C LYS A 56 -5.62 -0.84 8.35
N ALA A 57 -6.18 -0.62 7.15
CA ALA A 57 -6.43 -1.71 6.20
C ALA A 57 -5.13 -2.34 5.72
N LEU A 58 -4.12 -1.54 5.39
CA LEU A 58 -2.80 -2.04 4.97
C LEU A 58 -2.05 -2.75 6.11
N ASP A 59 -2.12 -2.23 7.33
CA ASP A 59 -1.57 -2.91 8.51
C ASP A 59 -2.20 -4.30 8.70
N ALA A 60 -3.53 -4.41 8.53
CA ALA A 60 -4.22 -5.69 8.57
C ALA A 60 -3.80 -6.62 7.40
N ILE A 61 -3.68 -6.09 6.17
CA ILE A 61 -3.18 -6.83 5.01
C ILE A 61 -1.78 -7.41 5.30
N GLU A 62 -0.90 -6.63 5.91
CA GLU A 62 0.44 -7.10 6.29
C GLU A 62 0.41 -8.13 7.41
N LEU A 63 -0.35 -7.88 8.46
CA LEU A 63 -0.49 -8.79 9.59
C LEU A 63 -0.96 -10.19 9.16
N PHE A 64 -1.98 -10.24 8.31
CA PHE A 64 -2.51 -11.50 7.79
C PHE A 64 -1.71 -12.08 6.63
N GLY A 65 -0.73 -11.35 6.09
CA GLY A 65 0.10 -11.81 4.97
C GLY A 65 -0.66 -11.91 3.66
N LEU A 66 -1.64 -11.04 3.46
CA LEU A 66 -2.44 -10.97 2.23
C LEU A 66 -1.66 -10.28 1.10
N PRO A 67 -2.02 -10.53 -0.17
CA PRO A 67 -1.53 -9.74 -1.29
C PRO A 67 -1.82 -8.23 -1.10
N PRO A 68 -1.12 -7.33 -1.81
CA PRO A 68 -1.37 -5.90 -1.70
C PRO A 68 -2.79 -5.54 -2.08
N LEU A 69 -3.33 -4.47 -1.49
CA LEU A 69 -4.59 -3.90 -1.95
C LEU A 69 -4.44 -3.39 -3.38
N HIS A 70 -5.42 -3.68 -4.20
CA HIS A 70 -5.48 -3.15 -5.55
C HIS A 70 -6.51 -2.02 -5.61
N PHE A 71 -6.07 -0.86 -6.12
CA PHE A 71 -6.91 0.32 -6.30
C PHE A 71 -7.15 0.51 -7.79
N GLU A 72 -8.41 0.71 -8.14
CA GLU A 72 -8.84 0.94 -9.51
C GLU A 72 -9.79 2.14 -9.57
N GLN A 73 -9.58 3.01 -10.57
CA GLN A 73 -10.50 4.12 -10.84
C GLN A 73 -10.94 4.04 -12.30
N GLY A 74 -12.23 3.89 -12.49
CA GLY A 74 -12.87 4.01 -13.79
C GLY A 74 -13.40 5.41 -14.02
N GLU A 75 -14.23 5.53 -15.05
CA GLU A 75 -14.85 6.81 -15.42
C GLU A 75 -15.78 7.34 -14.32
N ASN A 76 -16.61 6.47 -13.74
CA ASN A 76 -17.61 6.83 -12.74
C ASN A 76 -17.57 5.97 -11.47
N TYR A 77 -16.44 5.34 -11.16
CA TYR A 77 -16.28 4.55 -9.94
C TYR A 77 -14.86 4.58 -9.41
N PHE A 78 -14.75 4.30 -8.14
CA PHE A 78 -13.49 3.92 -7.47
C PHE A 78 -13.70 2.58 -6.77
N LYS A 79 -12.76 1.65 -6.98
CA LYS A 79 -12.83 0.29 -6.46
C LYS A 79 -11.55 -0.09 -5.72
N VAL A 80 -11.74 -0.79 -4.61
CA VAL A 80 -10.66 -1.43 -3.86
C VAL A 80 -10.90 -2.93 -3.89
N THR A 81 -9.87 -3.70 -4.27
CA THR A 81 -9.90 -5.16 -4.25
C THR A 81 -8.94 -5.68 -3.20
N MET A 82 -9.43 -6.55 -2.35
CA MET A 82 -8.68 -7.32 -1.37
C MET A 82 -8.69 -8.78 -1.78
N PHE A 83 -7.52 -9.35 -2.03
CA PHE A 83 -7.37 -10.73 -2.48
C PHE A 83 -7.26 -11.71 -1.31
N SER A 84 -7.67 -12.97 -1.55
CA SER A 84 -7.41 -14.07 -0.64
C SER A 84 -5.89 -14.31 -0.47
N PRO A 85 -5.46 -15.03 0.60
CA PRO A 85 -4.04 -15.32 0.83
C PRO A 85 -3.37 -15.95 -0.39
N LYS A 86 -2.18 -15.47 -0.72
CA LYS A 86 -1.27 -16.03 -1.74
C LYS A 86 0.12 -16.20 -1.14
N THR A 87 0.79 -17.28 -1.50
CA THR A 87 2.22 -17.40 -1.23
C THR A 87 3.02 -16.47 -2.13
N PHE A 88 4.26 -16.16 -1.75
CA PHE A 88 5.15 -15.35 -2.61
C PHE A 88 5.28 -15.90 -4.04
N ALA A 89 5.29 -17.23 -4.19
CA ALA A 89 5.39 -17.87 -5.52
C ALA A 89 4.16 -17.62 -6.40
N GLU A 90 2.97 -17.58 -5.79
CA GLU A 90 1.70 -17.35 -6.47
C GLU A 90 1.44 -15.87 -6.81
N MET A 91 2.16 -14.95 -6.16
CA MET A 91 2.06 -13.52 -6.47
C MET A 91 2.71 -13.20 -7.81
N THR A 92 2.00 -12.43 -8.63
CA THR A 92 2.56 -11.88 -9.88
C THR A 92 3.70 -10.90 -9.61
N PRO A 93 4.59 -10.63 -10.57
CA PRO A 93 5.61 -9.59 -10.42
C PRO A 93 5.03 -8.23 -10.03
N GLN A 94 3.90 -7.85 -10.61
CA GLN A 94 3.22 -6.59 -10.30
C GLN A 94 2.70 -6.55 -8.87
N GLU A 95 2.10 -7.64 -8.37
CA GLU A 95 1.67 -7.73 -6.97
C GLU A 95 2.85 -7.61 -6.00
N ARG A 96 4.02 -8.18 -6.33
CA ARG A 96 5.23 -8.06 -5.51
C ARG A 96 5.76 -6.63 -5.48
N ILE A 97 5.77 -5.93 -6.62
CA ILE A 97 6.15 -4.51 -6.71
C ILE A 97 5.18 -3.65 -5.88
N GLU A 98 3.88 -3.88 -6.01
CA GLU A 98 2.88 -3.13 -5.27
C GLU A 98 2.96 -3.41 -3.75
N ALA A 99 3.19 -4.66 -3.33
CA ALA A 99 3.43 -5.00 -1.93
C ALA A 99 4.69 -4.31 -1.38
N CYS A 100 5.76 -4.22 -2.18
CA CYS A 100 6.96 -3.46 -1.83
C CYS A 100 6.65 -1.97 -1.62
N TYR A 101 5.91 -1.35 -2.53
CA TYR A 101 5.50 0.05 -2.44
C TYR A 101 4.62 0.32 -1.20
N GLN A 102 3.59 -0.51 -0.97
CA GLN A 102 2.69 -0.35 0.17
C GLN A 102 3.44 -0.51 1.49
N HIS A 103 4.34 -1.50 1.59
CA HIS A 103 5.18 -1.70 2.77
C HIS A 103 6.14 -0.52 3.00
N ALA A 104 6.80 -0.02 1.95
CA ALA A 104 7.66 1.16 2.06
C ALA A 104 6.88 2.39 2.53
N THR A 105 5.65 2.55 2.06
CA THR A 105 4.76 3.64 2.48
C THR A 105 4.38 3.53 3.96
N LEU A 106 3.97 2.36 4.44
CA LEU A 106 3.67 2.13 5.86
C LEU A 106 4.89 2.40 6.75
N LYS A 107 6.06 1.89 6.37
CA LYS A 107 7.31 2.15 7.11
C LYS A 107 7.64 3.64 7.16
N TYR A 108 7.51 4.34 6.05
CA TYR A 108 7.74 5.78 6.02
C TYR A 108 6.76 6.55 6.92
N LEU A 109 5.47 6.23 6.87
CA LEU A 109 4.44 6.86 7.71
C LEU A 109 4.64 6.56 9.21
N SER A 110 5.29 5.44 9.55
CA SER A 110 5.69 5.11 10.93
C SER A 110 7.04 5.71 11.36
N GLY A 111 7.65 6.57 10.51
CA GLY A 111 8.92 7.25 10.81
C GLY A 111 10.18 6.42 10.53
N SER A 112 10.06 5.29 9.81
CA SER A 112 11.19 4.40 9.47
C SER A 112 11.31 4.23 7.95
N GLY A 113 12.40 3.62 7.49
CA GLY A 113 12.55 3.18 6.09
C GLY A 113 12.29 1.67 5.95
N MET A 114 11.85 1.26 4.77
CA MET A 114 11.78 -0.15 4.42
C MET A 114 13.19 -0.69 4.17
N THR A 115 13.47 -1.89 4.66
CA THR A 115 14.70 -2.63 4.37
C THR A 115 14.38 -3.96 3.68
N ASN A 116 15.40 -4.61 3.07
CA ASN A 116 15.23 -5.95 2.54
C ASN A 116 14.75 -6.95 3.60
N THR A 117 15.15 -6.78 4.85
CA THR A 117 14.72 -7.63 5.97
C THR A 117 13.24 -7.45 6.25
N THR A 118 12.78 -6.21 6.41
CA THR A 118 11.37 -5.95 6.72
C THR A 118 10.45 -6.39 5.57
N LEU A 119 10.86 -6.17 4.31
CA LEU A 119 10.08 -6.63 3.16
C LEU A 119 10.05 -8.16 3.06
N ARG A 120 11.16 -8.84 3.40
CA ARG A 120 11.23 -10.29 3.44
C ARG A 120 10.25 -10.88 4.47
N GLU A 121 10.22 -10.28 5.66
CA GLU A 121 9.29 -10.66 6.73
C GLU A 121 7.84 -10.44 6.29
N ARG A 122 7.54 -9.28 5.71
CA ARG A 122 6.23 -8.97 5.14
C ARG A 122 5.76 -10.00 4.10
N LEU A 123 6.64 -10.43 3.21
CA LEU A 123 6.34 -11.38 2.15
C LEU A 123 6.51 -12.85 2.58
N LYS A 124 6.84 -13.10 3.85
CA LYS A 124 7.05 -14.43 4.44
C LYS A 124 8.04 -15.30 3.65
N VAL A 125 9.08 -14.66 3.09
CA VAL A 125 10.13 -15.34 2.31
C VAL A 125 11.23 -15.83 3.25
N PRO A 126 11.66 -17.13 3.15
CA PRO A 126 12.72 -17.67 3.97
C PRO A 126 14.07 -16.95 3.77
N GLU A 127 14.92 -16.93 4.80
CA GLU A 127 16.24 -16.28 4.78
C GLU A 127 17.12 -16.74 3.60
N LYS A 128 17.11 -18.04 3.31
CA LYS A 128 17.85 -18.62 2.18
C LYS A 128 17.49 -18.05 0.81
N SER A 129 16.31 -17.40 0.70
CA SER A 129 15.77 -16.86 -0.54
C SER A 129 15.80 -15.31 -0.58
N ARG A 130 16.65 -14.66 0.26
CA ARG A 130 16.73 -13.20 0.35
C ARG A 130 17.08 -12.51 -0.98
N SER A 131 17.77 -13.20 -1.90
CA SER A 131 18.06 -12.67 -3.24
C SER A 131 16.80 -12.35 -4.05
N MET A 132 15.71 -13.09 -3.80
CA MET A 132 14.41 -12.83 -4.44
C MET A 132 13.84 -11.47 -4.00
N ILE A 133 14.03 -11.12 -2.73
CA ILE A 133 13.58 -9.82 -2.19
C ILE A 133 14.39 -8.67 -2.78
N SER A 134 15.73 -8.85 -2.90
CA SER A 134 16.57 -7.85 -3.56
C SER A 134 16.12 -7.58 -5.00
N ARG A 135 15.66 -8.63 -5.71
CA ARG A 135 15.09 -8.49 -7.04
C ARG A 135 13.77 -7.68 -7.01
N VAL A 136 12.86 -8.00 -6.09
CA VAL A 136 11.60 -7.22 -5.93
C VAL A 136 11.89 -5.75 -5.67
N VAL A 137 12.84 -5.43 -4.79
CA VAL A 137 13.22 -4.05 -4.50
C VAL A 137 13.80 -3.38 -5.75
N LYS A 138 14.64 -4.08 -6.50
CA LYS A 138 15.18 -3.58 -7.78
C LYS A 138 14.06 -3.29 -8.77
N ASP A 139 13.17 -4.26 -9.00
CA ASP A 139 12.03 -4.12 -9.92
C ASP A 139 11.11 -2.96 -9.50
N ALA A 140 10.86 -2.80 -8.19
CA ALA A 140 10.06 -1.69 -7.65
C ALA A 140 10.77 -0.32 -7.81
N THR A 141 12.09 -0.28 -7.75
CA THR A 141 12.89 0.92 -8.00
C THR A 141 12.89 1.28 -9.48
N GLU A 142 13.07 0.31 -10.37
CA GLU A 142 13.00 0.49 -11.82
C GLU A 142 11.60 0.91 -12.29
N ALA A 143 10.55 0.41 -11.63
CA ALA A 143 9.17 0.84 -11.82
C ALA A 143 8.85 2.23 -11.25
N GLY A 144 9.83 2.91 -10.62
CA GLY A 144 9.65 4.23 -10.02
C GLY A 144 8.71 4.27 -8.82
N LYS A 145 8.51 3.15 -8.12
CA LYS A 145 7.62 3.05 -6.95
C LYS A 145 8.32 3.38 -5.64
N VAL A 146 9.58 3.00 -5.53
CA VAL A 146 10.43 3.25 -4.34
C VAL A 146 11.79 3.78 -4.76
N LYS A 147 12.47 4.45 -3.83
CA LYS A 147 13.85 4.92 -4.01
C LYS A 147 14.66 4.72 -2.74
N ALA A 148 15.99 4.67 -2.85
CA ALA A 148 16.87 4.67 -1.70
C ALA A 148 16.72 6.00 -0.95
N LYS A 149 16.61 5.95 0.38
CA LYS A 149 16.51 7.12 1.26
C LYS A 149 17.80 7.94 1.23
N ASN A 150 18.95 7.23 1.18
CA ASN A 150 20.27 7.85 1.07
C ASN A 150 20.99 7.22 -0.14
N PRO A 151 20.95 7.83 -1.32
CA PRO A 151 21.56 7.27 -2.53
C PRO A 151 23.09 7.16 -2.44
N ASP A 152 23.73 7.97 -1.60
CA ASP A 152 25.20 7.98 -1.41
C ASP A 152 25.69 6.86 -0.48
N ASN A 153 24.80 6.09 0.13
CA ASN A 153 25.17 5.00 1.01
C ASN A 153 25.60 3.77 0.18
N LEU A 154 26.90 3.52 0.14
CA LEU A 154 27.50 2.39 -0.59
C LEU A 154 27.19 1.01 0.03
N SER A 155 26.57 0.95 1.23
CA SER A 155 26.26 -0.31 1.90
C SER A 155 24.87 -0.81 1.55
N THR A 156 24.79 -1.78 0.66
CA THR A 156 23.52 -2.45 0.29
C THR A 156 22.84 -3.19 1.46
N LYS A 157 23.57 -3.52 2.52
CA LYS A 157 23.06 -4.28 3.67
C LYS A 157 22.14 -3.46 4.57
N PHE A 158 22.35 -2.14 4.64
CA PHE A 158 21.61 -1.24 5.52
C PHE A 158 20.84 -0.15 4.74
N THR A 159 20.67 -0.34 3.43
CA THR A 159 19.92 0.62 2.62
C THR A 159 18.45 0.63 3.06
N GLU A 160 17.99 1.81 3.45
CA GLU A 160 16.56 2.08 3.64
C GLU A 160 15.95 2.59 2.33
N TYR A 161 14.75 2.13 2.06
CA TYR A 161 13.96 2.56 0.91
C TYR A 161 12.71 3.30 1.38
N VAL A 162 12.34 4.31 0.61
CA VAL A 162 11.16 5.15 0.84
C VAL A 162 10.32 5.20 -0.44
N PRO A 163 9.03 5.57 -0.35
CA PRO A 163 8.22 5.79 -1.54
C PRO A 163 8.83 6.87 -2.45
N TYR A 164 8.56 6.80 -3.75
CA TYR A 164 9.11 7.71 -4.76
C TYR A 164 8.85 9.20 -4.51
N TRP A 165 7.76 9.51 -3.85
CA TRP A 165 7.25 10.86 -3.61
C TRP A 165 7.83 11.55 -2.34
N VAL A 166 8.67 10.88 -1.59
CA VAL A 166 9.37 11.41 -0.41
C VAL A 166 10.50 12.35 -0.80
#